data_a3e06352cc08d3f2e05a9e84e1c7b540
#
_entry.id   a3e06352cc08d3f2e05a9e84e1c7b540
#
_cell.length_a   1.000
_cell.length_b   1.000
_cell.length_c   1.000
_cell.angle_alpha   90.00
_cell.angle_beta   90.00
_cell.angle_gamma   90.00
#
_symmetry.space_group_name_H-M   'P 1'
#
loop_
_entity.id
_entity.type
_entity.pdbx_description
1 polymer ?
#
loop_
_entity_poly.entity_id
_entity_poly.type
_entity_poly.pdbx_seq_one_letter_code
_entity_poly.pdbx_strand_id
1 'polypeptide(L)'
;MRTSLNIPQEVLESFDTTWQDEGLESRSRAVREAIHEYIERHTELEGLEGPAVAALAFDYEHTLVIGELHTVQHEFEDVIGTTQHMHHGEWCLETVFCQGSAARIRELVYRLRDFDAVGRVNVMFLQPELSTE
;
A
#
# COMPACT_ATOMS: atom_id res chain seq x y z
N MET A 1 19.46 7.71 20.75
CA MET A 1 19.04 6.35 21.08
C MET A 1 19.54 5.37 20.03
N ARG A 2 19.97 4.21 20.49
CA ARG A 2 20.37 3.13 19.57
C ARG A 2 19.37 2.00 19.64
N THR A 3 19.15 1.36 18.51
CA THR A 3 18.28 0.20 18.45
C THR A 3 18.87 -0.84 17.50
N SER A 4 18.45 -2.06 17.64
CA SER A 4 18.89 -3.12 16.76
C SER A 4 17.68 -3.85 16.19
N LEU A 5 17.83 -4.32 14.95
CA LEU A 5 16.75 -4.98 14.22
C LEU A 5 17.26 -6.29 13.65
N ASN A 6 16.36 -7.23 13.56
CA ASN A 6 16.62 -8.51 12.90
C ASN A 6 16.11 -8.39 11.46
N ILE A 7 17.04 -8.35 10.52
CA ILE A 7 16.70 -8.21 9.11
C ILE A 7 17.31 -9.38 8.35
N PRO A 8 16.53 -10.11 7.54
CA PRO A 8 17.12 -11.18 6.73
C PRO A 8 18.25 -10.65 5.86
N GLN A 9 19.30 -11.45 5.73
CA GLN A 9 20.49 -11.01 5.01
C GLN A 9 20.20 -10.59 3.58
N GLU A 10 19.34 -11.34 2.89
CA GLU A 10 18.97 -11.03 1.51
C GLU A 10 18.32 -9.67 1.38
N VAL A 11 17.46 -9.34 2.33
CA VAL A 11 16.78 -8.04 2.33
C VAL A 11 17.79 -6.93 2.57
N LEU A 12 18.69 -7.13 3.53
CA LEU A 12 19.69 -6.12 3.84
C LEU A 12 20.64 -5.89 2.67
N GLU A 13 21.04 -6.95 1.97
CA GLU A 13 21.90 -6.82 0.81
C GLU A 13 21.22 -6.02 -0.32
N SER A 14 19.95 -6.31 -0.56
CA SER A 14 19.18 -5.56 -1.56
C SER A 14 19.03 -4.10 -1.16
N PHE A 15 18.79 -3.86 0.11
CA PHE A 15 18.71 -2.50 0.63
C PHE A 15 20.02 -1.75 0.43
N ASP A 16 21.14 -2.39 0.79
CA ASP A 16 22.45 -1.75 0.66
C ASP A 16 22.79 -1.43 -0.79
N THR A 17 22.47 -2.32 -1.70
CA THR A 17 22.68 -2.07 -3.12
C THR A 17 21.86 -0.87 -3.59
N THR A 18 20.61 -0.81 -3.14
CA THR A 18 19.70 0.25 -3.56
C THR A 18 20.16 1.63 -3.10
N TRP A 19 20.48 1.78 -1.82
CA TRP A 19 20.86 3.12 -1.35
C TRP A 19 22.21 3.56 -1.91
N GLN A 20 23.12 2.60 -2.17
CA GLN A 20 24.40 2.92 -2.79
C GLN A 20 24.20 3.42 -4.22
N ASP A 21 23.33 2.75 -4.96
CA ASP A 21 23.02 3.15 -6.33
C ASP A 21 22.40 4.55 -6.39
N GLU A 22 21.65 4.91 -5.36
CA GLU A 22 21.05 6.24 -5.28
C GLU A 22 22.03 7.32 -4.82
N GLY A 23 23.22 6.92 -4.43
CA GLY A 23 24.25 7.87 -4.04
C GLY A 23 24.16 8.39 -2.62
N LEU A 24 23.44 7.69 -1.76
CA LEU A 24 23.39 8.07 -0.34
C LEU A 24 24.73 7.75 0.33
N GLU A 25 25.02 8.45 1.40
CA GLU A 25 26.35 8.37 2.02
C GLU A 25 26.52 7.19 2.96
N SER A 26 25.44 6.70 3.57
CA SER A 26 25.58 5.66 4.56
C SER A 26 24.29 4.88 4.73
N ARG A 27 24.44 3.67 5.25
CA ARG A 27 23.27 2.83 5.58
C ARG A 27 22.38 3.52 6.60
N SER A 28 22.97 4.17 7.61
CA SER A 28 22.18 4.88 8.62
C SER A 28 21.27 5.93 8.00
N ARG A 29 21.80 6.67 7.05
CA ARG A 29 21.01 7.70 6.36
C ARG A 29 19.88 7.06 5.58
N ALA A 30 20.17 5.99 4.85
CA ALA A 30 19.16 5.30 4.06
C ALA A 30 18.08 4.72 4.94
N VAL A 31 18.44 4.17 6.11
CA VAL A 31 17.45 3.64 7.05
C VAL A 31 16.55 4.76 7.55
N ARG A 32 17.14 5.91 7.91
CA ARG A 32 16.32 7.05 8.36
C ARG A 32 15.35 7.51 7.29
N GLU A 33 15.80 7.57 6.04
CA GLU A 33 14.91 7.95 4.95
C GLU A 33 13.78 6.93 4.75
N ALA A 34 14.11 5.64 4.83
CA ALA A 34 13.10 4.60 4.71
C ALA A 34 12.05 4.71 5.81
N ILE A 35 12.50 4.98 7.04
CA ILE A 35 11.59 5.15 8.17
C ILE A 35 10.70 6.37 7.95
N HIS A 36 11.25 7.48 7.48
CA HIS A 36 10.47 8.68 7.19
C HIS A 36 9.41 8.42 6.13
N GLU A 37 9.77 7.73 5.06
CA GLU A 37 8.83 7.39 4.01
C GLU A 37 7.68 6.52 4.54
N TYR A 38 8.01 5.56 5.39
CA TYR A 38 7.01 4.69 5.98
C TYR A 38 6.03 5.50 6.84
N ILE A 39 6.57 6.39 7.66
CA ILE A 39 5.76 7.23 8.54
C ILE A 39 4.87 8.17 7.73
N GLU A 40 5.43 8.77 6.68
CA GLU A 40 4.67 9.68 5.83
C GLU A 40 3.49 8.99 5.16
N ARG A 41 3.69 7.79 4.63
CA ARG A 41 2.59 7.04 4.02
C ARG A 41 1.49 6.72 5.01
N HIS A 42 1.88 6.35 6.24
CA HIS A 42 0.89 6.06 7.26
C HIS A 42 0.13 7.33 7.66
N THR A 43 0.86 8.43 7.80
CA THR A 43 0.26 9.71 8.18
C THR A 43 -0.71 10.21 7.11
N GLU A 44 -0.36 10.05 5.84
CA GLU A 44 -1.25 10.42 4.75
C GLU A 44 -2.57 9.67 4.84
N LEU A 45 -2.51 8.37 5.06
CA LEU A 45 -3.71 7.56 5.14
C LEU A 45 -4.54 7.91 6.38
N GLU A 46 -3.89 8.04 7.53
CA GLU A 46 -4.58 8.34 8.79
C GLU A 46 -5.09 9.77 8.85
N GLY A 47 -4.42 10.67 8.15
CA GLY A 47 -4.80 12.09 8.17
C GLY A 47 -5.95 12.45 7.27
N LEU A 48 -6.42 11.52 6.45
CA LEU A 48 -7.53 11.81 5.55
C LEU A 48 -8.84 11.92 6.30
N GLU A 49 -9.63 12.90 5.93
CA GLU A 49 -10.94 13.14 6.54
C GLU A 49 -11.95 13.46 5.47
N GLY A 50 -13.23 13.23 5.78
CA GLY A 50 -14.32 13.55 4.89
C GLY A 50 -14.34 12.68 3.64
N PRO A 51 -14.94 13.19 2.56
CA PRO A 51 -15.01 12.44 1.31
C PRO A 51 -13.65 12.32 0.66
N ALA A 52 -13.37 11.17 0.07
CA ALA A 52 -12.10 10.93 -0.59
C ALA A 52 -12.29 10.05 -1.82
N VAL A 53 -11.33 10.15 -2.73
CA VAL A 53 -11.26 9.29 -3.91
C VAL A 53 -9.86 8.68 -3.93
N ALA A 54 -9.79 7.38 -4.13
CA ALA A 54 -8.51 6.67 -4.04
C ALA A 54 -8.43 5.55 -5.07
N ALA A 55 -7.21 5.22 -5.44
CA ALA A 55 -6.92 4.02 -6.22
C ALA A 55 -6.02 3.13 -5.38
N LEU A 56 -6.39 1.86 -5.28
CA LEU A 56 -5.62 0.85 -4.56
C LEU A 56 -5.09 -0.15 -5.57
N ALA A 57 -3.81 -0.47 -5.50
CA ALA A 57 -3.22 -1.47 -6.39
C ALA A 57 -2.46 -2.50 -5.56
N PHE A 58 -2.70 -3.77 -5.85
CA PHE A 58 -2.05 -4.85 -5.10
C PHE A 58 -2.01 -6.11 -5.95
N ASP A 59 -1.17 -7.05 -5.55
CA ASP A 59 -1.07 -8.33 -6.24
C ASP A 59 -1.29 -9.48 -5.27
N TYR A 60 -1.65 -10.64 -5.82
CA TYR A 60 -1.89 -11.82 -5.01
C TYR A 60 -1.86 -13.05 -5.89
N GLU A 61 -1.65 -14.20 -5.28
CA GLU A 61 -1.78 -15.46 -6.00
C GLU A 61 -3.25 -15.86 -6.00
N HIS A 62 -3.82 -15.97 -7.19
CA HIS A 62 -5.27 -16.13 -7.39
C HIS A 62 -5.88 -17.25 -6.56
N THR A 63 -5.24 -18.40 -6.53
CA THR A 63 -5.83 -19.59 -5.89
C THR A 63 -5.84 -19.52 -4.38
N LEU A 64 -5.07 -18.63 -3.78
CA LEU A 64 -4.94 -18.57 -2.33
C LEU A 64 -6.00 -17.72 -1.66
N VAL A 65 -6.43 -16.63 -2.28
CA VAL A 65 -7.25 -15.65 -1.57
C VAL A 65 -8.45 -15.13 -2.34
N ILE A 66 -8.73 -15.66 -3.54
CA ILE A 66 -9.75 -15.03 -4.38
C ILE A 66 -11.13 -14.98 -3.70
N GLY A 67 -11.51 -16.02 -2.99
CA GLY A 67 -12.80 -16.05 -2.30
C GLY A 67 -12.88 -15.02 -1.18
N GLU A 68 -11.79 -14.90 -0.42
CA GLU A 68 -11.74 -13.96 0.69
C GLU A 68 -11.71 -12.52 0.19
N LEU A 69 -11.01 -12.27 -0.93
CA LEU A 69 -10.99 -10.94 -1.52
C LEU A 69 -12.37 -10.54 -2.02
N HIS A 70 -13.10 -11.48 -2.63
CA HIS A 70 -14.46 -11.19 -3.09
C HIS A 70 -15.37 -10.84 -1.91
N THR A 71 -15.19 -11.54 -0.79
CA THR A 71 -15.97 -11.25 0.41
C THR A 71 -15.70 -9.83 0.91
N VAL A 72 -14.42 -9.45 0.98
CA VAL A 72 -14.05 -8.12 1.42
C VAL A 72 -14.60 -7.06 0.45
N GLN A 73 -14.47 -7.29 -0.84
CA GLN A 73 -14.96 -6.35 -1.84
C GLN A 73 -16.47 -6.18 -1.72
N HIS A 74 -17.19 -7.25 -1.44
CA HIS A 74 -18.62 -7.16 -1.25
C HIS A 74 -18.99 -6.32 -0.01
N GLU A 75 -18.23 -6.50 1.08
CA GLU A 75 -18.45 -5.73 2.29
C GLU A 75 -18.24 -4.23 2.08
N PHE A 76 -17.37 -3.87 1.14
CA PHE A 76 -17.02 -2.47 0.89
C PHE A 76 -17.59 -1.93 -0.42
N GLU A 77 -18.60 -2.58 -0.97
CA GLU A 77 -19.18 -2.10 -2.23
C GLU A 77 -19.79 -0.71 -2.12
N ASP A 78 -20.05 -0.22 -0.91
CA ASP A 78 -20.50 1.14 -0.71
C ASP A 78 -19.46 2.18 -1.10
N VAL A 79 -18.18 1.81 -1.10
CA VAL A 79 -17.11 2.76 -1.48
C VAL A 79 -16.36 2.31 -2.73
N ILE A 80 -16.51 1.08 -3.17
CA ILE A 80 -15.82 0.60 -4.36
C ILE A 80 -16.58 1.03 -5.61
N GLY A 81 -15.92 1.81 -6.47
CA GLY A 81 -16.51 2.25 -7.72
C GLY A 81 -16.31 1.26 -8.83
N THR A 82 -15.11 0.77 -8.98
CA THR A 82 -14.78 -0.20 -10.02
C THR A 82 -13.52 -0.97 -9.63
N THR A 83 -13.43 -2.18 -10.15
CA THR A 83 -12.23 -3.00 -9.97
C THR A 83 -11.80 -3.52 -11.32
N GLN A 84 -10.49 -3.65 -11.52
CA GLN A 84 -9.91 -4.26 -12.70
C GLN A 84 -8.77 -5.15 -12.28
N HIS A 85 -8.58 -6.24 -13.02
CA HIS A 85 -7.48 -7.13 -12.69
C HIS A 85 -6.90 -7.74 -13.97
N MET A 86 -5.62 -8.11 -13.88
CA MET A 86 -4.92 -8.81 -14.95
C MET A 86 -4.32 -10.08 -14.36
N HIS A 87 -4.41 -11.14 -15.12
CA HIS A 87 -3.80 -12.40 -14.75
C HIS A 87 -2.45 -12.58 -15.42
N HIS A 88 -1.52 -13.12 -14.68
CA HIS A 88 -0.22 -13.53 -15.21
C HIS A 88 0.13 -14.84 -14.54
N GLY A 89 -0.17 -15.96 -15.22
CA GLY A 89 -0.07 -17.27 -14.60
C GLY A 89 -1.07 -17.38 -13.47
N GLU A 90 -0.60 -17.75 -12.30
CA GLU A 90 -1.45 -17.87 -11.12
C GLU A 90 -1.54 -16.56 -10.32
N TRP A 91 -0.84 -15.53 -10.75
CA TRP A 91 -0.83 -14.25 -10.07
C TRP A 91 -1.81 -13.28 -10.69
N CYS A 92 -2.33 -12.41 -9.87
CA CYS A 92 -3.24 -11.35 -10.29
C CYS A 92 -2.70 -10.01 -9.82
N LEU A 93 -2.81 -9.03 -10.70
CA LEU A 93 -2.59 -7.63 -10.33
C LEU A 93 -3.96 -6.97 -10.36
N GLU A 94 -4.36 -6.37 -9.27
CA GLU A 94 -5.70 -5.81 -9.16
C GLU A 94 -5.64 -4.34 -8.79
N THR A 95 -6.56 -3.57 -9.37
CA THR A 95 -6.75 -2.15 -9.05
C THR A 95 -8.19 -1.94 -8.63
N VAL A 96 -8.37 -1.24 -7.51
CA VAL A 96 -9.69 -0.93 -6.97
C VAL A 96 -9.79 0.60 -6.86
N PHE A 97 -10.79 1.17 -7.51
CA PHE A 97 -11.05 2.61 -7.43
C PHE A 97 -12.17 2.84 -6.43
N CYS A 98 -11.91 3.73 -5.47
CA CYS A 98 -12.82 3.96 -4.35
C CYS A 98 -13.27 5.41 -4.29
N GLN A 99 -14.50 5.61 -3.87
CA GLN A 99 -15.02 6.95 -3.62
C GLN A 99 -15.98 6.85 -2.44
N GLY A 100 -15.79 7.70 -1.45
CA GLY A 100 -16.63 7.67 -0.26
C GLY A 100 -15.92 8.29 0.92
N SER A 101 -16.32 7.90 2.13
CA SER A 101 -15.70 8.47 3.32
C SER A 101 -14.27 7.94 3.46
N ALA A 102 -13.38 8.84 3.86
CA ALA A 102 -11.98 8.47 4.08
C ALA A 102 -11.85 7.37 5.11
N ALA A 103 -12.67 7.40 6.15
CA ALA A 103 -12.63 6.37 7.19
C ALA A 103 -12.94 5.00 6.63
N ARG A 104 -13.92 4.93 5.74
CA ARG A 104 -14.33 3.66 5.14
C ARG A 104 -13.26 3.12 4.19
N ILE A 105 -12.67 4.02 3.40
CA ILE A 105 -11.57 3.63 2.50
C ILE A 105 -10.38 3.15 3.31
N ARG A 106 -10.08 3.79 4.42
CA ARG A 106 -9.01 3.38 5.31
C ARG A 106 -9.23 1.97 5.86
N GLU A 107 -10.48 1.66 6.24
CA GLU A 107 -10.82 0.30 6.67
C GLU A 107 -10.52 -0.72 5.58
N LEU A 108 -10.90 -0.41 4.35
CA LEU A 108 -10.67 -1.30 3.22
C LEU A 108 -9.18 -1.56 3.03
N VAL A 109 -8.37 -0.50 3.09
CA VAL A 109 -6.92 -0.64 2.94
C VAL A 109 -6.36 -1.57 4.01
N TYR A 110 -6.75 -1.38 5.24
CA TYR A 110 -6.25 -2.21 6.33
C TYR A 110 -6.72 -3.66 6.21
N ARG A 111 -7.95 -3.87 5.76
CA ARG A 111 -8.45 -5.23 5.54
C ARG A 111 -7.64 -5.95 4.46
N LEU A 112 -7.29 -5.24 3.38
CA LEU A 112 -6.47 -5.82 2.33
C LEU A 112 -5.05 -6.12 2.80
N ARG A 113 -4.49 -5.22 3.59
CA ARG A 113 -3.14 -5.41 4.12
C ARG A 113 -3.03 -6.57 5.10
N ASP A 114 -4.14 -6.98 5.68
CA ASP A 114 -4.16 -8.05 6.66
C ASP A 114 -4.08 -9.43 6.04
N PHE A 115 -4.24 -9.57 4.73
CA PHE A 115 -4.08 -10.86 4.06
C PHE A 115 -2.61 -11.12 3.79
N ASP A 116 -2.08 -12.21 4.37
CA ASP A 116 -0.69 -12.60 4.13
C ASP A 116 -0.40 -12.83 2.66
N ALA A 117 -1.37 -13.38 1.93
CA ALA A 117 -1.17 -13.71 0.52
C ALA A 117 -1.32 -12.51 -0.41
N VAL A 118 -1.77 -11.37 0.10
CA VAL A 118 -1.78 -10.13 -0.65
C VAL A 118 -0.44 -9.44 -0.42
N GLY A 119 0.18 -9.03 -1.51
CA GLY A 119 1.46 -8.35 -1.40
C GLY A 119 1.28 -6.93 -0.89
N ARG A 120 2.11 -6.03 -1.40
CA ARG A 120 2.03 -4.64 -0.97
C ARG A 120 0.77 -3.99 -1.53
N VAL A 121 0.03 -3.28 -0.68
CA VAL A 121 -1.11 -2.48 -1.14
C VAL A 121 -0.62 -1.05 -1.31
N ASN A 122 -0.63 -0.58 -2.55
CA ASN A 122 -0.25 0.79 -2.87
C ASN A 122 -1.51 1.64 -2.98
N VAL A 123 -1.48 2.80 -2.36
CA VAL A 123 -2.65 3.68 -2.29
C VAL A 123 -2.29 5.03 -2.89
N MET A 124 -3.15 5.51 -3.78
CA MET A 124 -3.01 6.85 -4.32
C MET A 124 -4.31 7.58 -4.07
N PHE A 125 -4.22 8.78 -3.52
CA PHE A 125 -5.39 9.61 -3.26
C PHE A 125 -5.44 10.77 -4.22
N LEU A 126 -6.64 11.03 -4.72
CA LEU A 126 -6.87 12.24 -5.50
C LEU A 126 -6.81 13.43 -4.55
N GLN A 127 -6.16 14.49 -4.96
CA GLN A 127 -6.00 15.69 -4.14
C GLN A 127 -6.69 16.88 -4.82
N PRO A 128 -8.01 16.93 -4.75
CA PRO A 128 -8.77 17.93 -5.48
C PRO A 128 -8.50 19.36 -5.02
N GLU A 129 -8.08 19.55 -3.78
CA GLU A 129 -7.77 20.88 -3.29
C GLU A 129 -6.64 21.55 -4.04
N LEU A 130 -5.79 20.78 -4.70
CA LEU A 130 -4.72 21.34 -5.51
C LEU A 130 -5.25 21.99 -6.76
N SER A 131 -6.44 21.61 -7.21
CA SER A 131 -7.03 22.14 -8.42
C SER A 131 -7.98 23.31 -8.15
N THR A 132 -8.34 23.55 -6.92
CA THR A 132 -9.29 24.60 -6.57
C THR A 132 -8.62 25.94 -6.37
N GLU A 133 -7.29 25.94 -6.28
CA GLU A 133 -6.53 27.15 -6.11
C GLU A 133 -6.00 27.67 -7.44
#